data_97ee6bd530d56f7ecebd6110b67e4eaa
#
_entry.id   97ee6bd530d56f7ecebd6110b67e4eaa
#
_cell.length_a   1.000
_cell.length_b   1.000
_cell.length_c   1.000
_cell.angle_alpha   90.00
_cell.angle_beta   90.00
_cell.angle_gamma   90.00
#
_symmetry.space_group_name_H-M   'P 1'
#
loop_
_entity.id
_entity.type
_entity.pdbx_description
1 polymer ?
#
loop_
_entity_poly.entity_id
_entity_poly.type
_entity_poly.pdbx_seq_one_letter_code
_entity_poly.pdbx_strand_id
1 'polypeptide(L)'
;MKRKIQDCLAYRLFLLLPLFSFGGCVEIKAPVDYVNPYMGNISHLLVPTYPTVHLPNSMLRIYPQREDYTSNKLKGLPVIVTSHRGNSAFSINPFNSFCDSLEKGSRSSFILYNYDNEKIKPYYYSVFLSDYDIEVKYVPSHQSALYQLDFRAGQPGLLIGATNGELHVEKNKVFGYQQIGSYETRVYLYLETDVVPLQTEEGNTVVMKFPENDKRINLRYGISFISVDQAKKNMEREVAGKDLETLTRTGRTIWNDALGKIQVKGNCEDSKTIFYTSLYRTYERMVCLSEDGQYYSAFDNQVHQD
;
A
#
# COMPACT_ATOMS: atom_id res chain seq x y z
N MET A 1 2.93 34.28 -93.58
CA MET A 1 2.54 34.98 -92.38
C MET A 1 2.72 34.04 -91.22
N LYS A 2 3.77 34.22 -90.41
CA LYS A 2 4.19 33.31 -89.29
C LYS A 2 3.41 33.66 -88.01
N ARG A 3 2.82 32.72 -87.36
CA ARG A 3 2.41 32.82 -85.90
C ARG A 3 3.10 31.73 -85.15
N LYS A 4 3.88 32.20 -84.18
CA LYS A 4 4.59 31.38 -83.17
C LYS A 4 3.58 30.83 -82.18
N ILE A 5 3.71 29.55 -81.89
CA ILE A 5 3.05 28.91 -80.76
C ILE A 5 4.07 28.95 -79.61
N GLN A 6 3.70 29.59 -78.52
CA GLN A 6 4.48 29.54 -77.25
C GLN A 6 4.00 28.37 -76.41
N ASP A 7 4.98 27.51 -76.09
CA ASP A 7 4.81 26.39 -75.19
C ASP A 7 4.72 26.89 -73.71
N CYS A 8 3.64 26.55 -73.11
CA CYS A 8 3.41 26.82 -71.67
C CYS A 8 3.76 25.54 -70.89
N LEU A 9 4.99 25.51 -70.33
CA LEU A 9 5.44 24.42 -69.44
C LEU A 9 4.74 24.59 -68.09
N ALA A 10 3.71 23.78 -67.80
CA ALA A 10 3.08 23.68 -66.49
C ALA A 10 3.92 22.82 -65.55
N TYR A 11 4.65 23.46 -64.63
CA TYR A 11 5.31 22.77 -63.50
C TYR A 11 4.22 22.24 -62.55
N ARG A 12 4.00 20.95 -62.57
CA ARG A 12 3.26 20.26 -61.50
C ARG A 12 4.17 20.08 -60.30
N LEU A 13 4.03 20.98 -59.32
CA LEU A 13 4.64 20.86 -58.01
C LEU A 13 3.87 19.77 -57.22
N PHE A 14 4.45 18.56 -57.14
CA PHE A 14 3.95 17.52 -56.24
C PHE A 14 4.35 17.88 -54.83
N LEU A 15 3.40 18.43 -54.04
CA LEU A 15 3.53 18.58 -52.61
C LEU A 15 3.43 17.19 -51.97
N LEU A 16 4.58 16.59 -51.67
CA LEU A 16 4.69 15.43 -50.76
C LEU A 16 4.37 15.92 -49.33
N LEU A 17 3.13 15.82 -48.92
CA LEU A 17 2.76 15.91 -47.52
C LEU A 17 3.28 14.65 -46.80
N PRO A 18 4.16 14.77 -45.78
CA PRO A 18 4.51 13.62 -44.98
C PRO A 18 3.26 13.24 -44.17
N LEU A 19 2.70 12.07 -44.44
CA LEU A 19 1.74 11.42 -43.56
C LEU A 19 2.47 11.09 -42.26
N PHE A 20 2.40 12.01 -41.28
CA PHE A 20 2.66 11.67 -39.90
C PHE A 20 1.52 10.75 -39.45
N SER A 21 1.75 9.44 -39.59
CA SER A 21 0.96 8.46 -38.85
C SER A 21 1.21 8.68 -37.38
N PHE A 22 0.30 9.40 -36.72
CA PHE A 22 0.15 9.32 -35.28
C PHE A 22 -0.28 7.88 -34.95
N GLY A 23 0.69 7.00 -34.88
CA GLY A 23 0.54 5.72 -34.21
C GLY A 23 0.34 6.01 -32.73
N GLY A 24 -0.91 6.19 -32.32
CA GLY A 24 -1.23 6.18 -30.90
C GLY A 24 -0.71 4.86 -30.35
N CYS A 25 0.27 4.90 -29.46
CA CYS A 25 0.64 3.73 -28.67
C CYS A 25 -0.62 3.29 -27.93
N VAL A 26 -1.28 2.27 -28.43
CA VAL A 26 -2.29 1.56 -27.64
C VAL A 26 -1.52 0.89 -26.51
N GLU A 27 -1.56 1.48 -25.34
CA GLU A 27 -0.95 0.91 -24.14
C GLU A 27 -1.65 -0.44 -23.88
N ILE A 28 -0.93 -1.53 -24.13
CA ILE A 28 -1.45 -2.87 -23.90
C ILE A 28 -1.55 -3.07 -22.39
N LYS A 29 -2.78 -3.02 -21.88
CA LYS A 29 -3.05 -3.27 -20.47
C LYS A 29 -2.60 -4.67 -20.08
N ALA A 30 -1.78 -4.74 -19.03
CA ALA A 30 -1.42 -6.01 -18.40
C ALA A 30 -2.57 -6.52 -17.49
N PRO A 31 -2.62 -7.80 -17.13
CA PRO A 31 -3.68 -8.39 -16.29
C PRO A 31 -3.98 -7.59 -15.03
N VAL A 32 -2.97 -7.09 -14.32
CA VAL A 32 -3.14 -6.31 -13.09
C VAL A 32 -3.79 -4.94 -13.32
N ASP A 33 -3.72 -4.39 -14.53
CA ASP A 33 -4.31 -3.09 -14.84
C ASP A 33 -5.86 -3.16 -14.98
N TYR A 34 -6.40 -4.38 -15.12
CA TYR A 34 -7.84 -4.64 -15.08
C TYR A 34 -8.38 -4.81 -13.67
N VAL A 35 -7.53 -5.00 -12.66
CA VAL A 35 -8.00 -5.19 -11.28
C VAL A 35 -8.55 -3.89 -10.71
N ASN A 36 -9.80 -3.93 -10.27
CA ASN A 36 -10.46 -2.83 -9.56
C ASN A 36 -10.72 -3.24 -8.09
N PRO A 37 -9.85 -2.84 -7.15
CA PRO A 37 -10.01 -3.19 -5.73
C PRO A 37 -11.29 -2.62 -5.08
N TYR A 38 -11.89 -1.57 -5.67
CA TYR A 38 -13.14 -1.00 -5.15
C TYR A 38 -14.38 -1.82 -5.50
N MET A 39 -14.29 -2.78 -6.42
CA MET A 39 -15.43 -3.61 -6.81
C MET A 39 -15.90 -4.47 -5.62
N GLY A 40 -17.18 -4.32 -5.26
CA GLY A 40 -17.79 -5.01 -4.13
C GLY A 40 -17.64 -4.33 -2.77
N ASN A 41 -17.06 -3.13 -2.69
CA ASN A 41 -16.90 -2.38 -1.44
C ASN A 41 -18.23 -1.94 -0.82
N ILE A 42 -19.26 -1.76 -1.63
CA ILE A 42 -20.60 -1.37 -1.19
C ILE A 42 -21.55 -2.50 -1.55
N SER A 43 -22.27 -3.01 -0.56
CA SER A 43 -23.27 -4.08 -0.75
C SER A 43 -24.43 -3.91 0.23
N HIS A 44 -25.65 -4.09 -0.27
CA HIS A 44 -26.86 -4.07 0.56
C HIS A 44 -27.27 -5.45 1.05
N LEU A 45 -26.80 -6.52 0.40
CA LEU A 45 -27.25 -7.88 0.65
C LEU A 45 -26.14 -8.79 1.20
N LEU A 46 -24.91 -8.53 0.84
CA LEU A 46 -23.75 -9.35 1.17
C LEU A 46 -22.74 -8.55 2.00
N VAL A 47 -21.86 -9.25 2.69
CA VAL A 47 -20.72 -8.61 3.36
C VAL A 47 -19.86 -7.94 2.29
N PRO A 48 -19.63 -6.64 2.39
CA PRO A 48 -18.77 -5.92 1.46
C PRO A 48 -17.35 -6.47 1.46
N THR A 49 -16.68 -6.38 0.30
CA THR A 49 -15.27 -6.74 0.18
C THR A 49 -14.40 -5.52 0.36
N TYR A 50 -13.36 -5.63 1.19
CA TYR A 50 -12.43 -4.52 1.39
C TYR A 50 -11.48 -4.35 0.19
N PRO A 51 -11.07 -3.11 -0.13
CA PRO A 51 -10.09 -2.82 -1.16
C PRO A 51 -8.68 -3.12 -0.64
N THR A 52 -8.33 -4.40 -0.55
CA THR A 52 -7.08 -4.87 0.01
C THR A 52 -5.87 -4.54 -0.86
N VAL A 53 -4.72 -4.31 -0.23
CA VAL A 53 -3.42 -4.12 -0.85
C VAL A 53 -2.49 -5.19 -0.29
N HIS A 54 -2.06 -6.10 -1.16
CA HIS A 54 -1.25 -7.26 -0.76
C HIS A 54 -0.56 -7.88 -1.97
N LEU A 55 0.39 -8.77 -1.77
CA LEU A 55 0.90 -9.66 -2.80
C LEU A 55 0.11 -10.99 -2.80
N PRO A 56 0.17 -11.78 -3.89
CA PRO A 56 -0.52 -13.07 -3.94
C PRO A 56 -0.16 -13.97 -2.76
N ASN A 57 -1.19 -14.43 -2.04
CA ASN A 57 -1.05 -15.31 -0.88
C ASN A 57 -0.13 -14.78 0.23
N SER A 58 0.14 -13.47 0.29
CA SER A 58 1.05 -12.88 1.28
C SER A 58 0.46 -12.92 2.69
N MET A 59 1.34 -13.02 3.66
CA MET A 59 0.99 -12.86 5.08
C MET A 59 0.51 -11.44 5.34
N LEU A 60 1.22 -10.45 4.77
CA LEU A 60 0.91 -9.05 4.94
C LEU A 60 -0.15 -8.59 3.95
N ARG A 61 -1.20 -7.99 4.47
CA ARG A 61 -2.21 -7.27 3.70
C ARG A 61 -2.75 -6.12 4.53
N ILE A 62 -3.07 -5.04 3.85
CA ILE A 62 -3.79 -3.91 4.45
C ILE A 62 -4.98 -3.51 3.58
N TYR A 63 -5.85 -2.71 4.14
CA TYR A 63 -6.76 -1.81 3.42
C TYR A 63 -6.93 -0.54 4.25
N PRO A 64 -7.26 0.60 3.61
CA PRO A 64 -7.54 1.83 4.33
C PRO A 64 -8.77 1.65 5.23
N GLN A 65 -8.56 1.76 6.55
CA GLN A 65 -9.65 1.58 7.50
C GLN A 65 -10.57 2.79 7.53
N ARG A 66 -11.87 2.53 7.53
CA ARG A 66 -12.94 3.54 7.61
C ARG A 66 -13.94 3.13 8.67
N GLU A 67 -14.77 4.08 9.09
CA GLU A 67 -15.90 3.83 9.98
C GLU A 67 -16.91 2.90 9.30
N ASP A 68 -17.23 3.23 8.05
CA ASP A 68 -17.99 2.39 7.12
C ASP A 68 -17.50 2.57 5.68
N TYR A 69 -18.09 1.86 4.71
CA TYR A 69 -17.66 1.86 3.31
C TYR A 69 -17.94 3.16 2.56
N THR A 70 -18.78 4.02 3.11
CA THR A 70 -19.16 5.32 2.55
C THR A 70 -18.52 6.48 3.28
N SER A 71 -17.83 6.22 4.39
CA SER A 71 -17.16 7.25 5.17
C SER A 71 -16.09 7.97 4.37
N ASN A 72 -16.09 9.28 4.49
CA ASN A 72 -15.07 10.17 3.95
C ASN A 72 -13.88 10.35 4.89
N LYS A 73 -13.77 9.54 5.95
CA LYS A 73 -12.70 9.59 6.94
C LYS A 73 -11.95 8.28 7.01
N LEU A 74 -10.62 8.39 7.11
CA LEU A 74 -9.73 7.27 7.41
C LEU A 74 -9.45 7.22 8.90
N LYS A 75 -9.42 5.99 9.45
CA LYS A 75 -9.13 5.70 10.86
C LYS A 75 -7.74 5.12 10.99
N GLY A 76 -6.70 5.94 10.83
CA GLY A 76 -5.32 5.47 10.82
C GLY A 76 -4.97 4.56 9.64
N LEU A 77 -3.75 4.09 9.61
CA LEU A 77 -3.23 3.16 8.60
C LEU A 77 -2.83 1.87 9.33
N PRO A 78 -3.45 0.72 9.04
CA PRO A 78 -3.11 -0.53 9.71
C PRO A 78 -1.73 -1.03 9.28
N VAL A 79 -1.01 -1.70 10.18
CA VAL A 79 0.20 -2.45 9.83
C VAL A 79 -0.17 -3.76 9.14
N ILE A 80 -1.15 -4.47 9.68
CA ILE A 80 -1.69 -5.69 9.10
C ILE A 80 -3.19 -5.79 9.39
N VAL A 81 -3.94 -6.30 8.41
CA VAL A 81 -5.34 -6.73 8.59
C VAL A 81 -5.38 -8.24 8.73
N THR A 82 -5.87 -8.71 9.86
CA THR A 82 -5.85 -10.14 10.23
C THR A 82 -7.13 -10.89 9.88
N SER A 83 -8.22 -10.17 9.61
CA SER A 83 -9.50 -10.80 9.23
C SER A 83 -10.17 -10.07 8.06
N HIS A 84 -11.08 -10.78 7.39
CA HIS A 84 -11.94 -10.20 6.35
C HIS A 84 -13.06 -9.32 6.92
N ARG A 85 -13.15 -9.17 8.25
CA ARG A 85 -14.14 -8.34 8.95
C ARG A 85 -13.54 -7.09 9.59
N GLY A 86 -12.34 -6.71 9.21
CA GLY A 86 -11.76 -5.46 9.65
C GLY A 86 -10.86 -5.51 10.87
N ASN A 87 -10.60 -6.68 11.44
CA ASN A 87 -9.64 -6.77 12.54
C ASN A 87 -8.23 -6.48 12.01
N SER A 88 -7.52 -5.61 12.72
CA SER A 88 -6.16 -5.20 12.37
C SER A 88 -5.27 -5.25 13.60
N ALA A 89 -3.97 -5.37 13.39
CA ALA A 89 -2.98 -5.18 14.42
C ALA A 89 -2.14 -3.96 14.07
N PHE A 90 -1.83 -3.19 15.10
CA PHE A 90 -1.14 -1.93 15.10
C PHE A 90 -1.76 -0.88 14.17
N SER A 91 -1.49 0.36 14.45
CA SER A 91 -1.87 1.49 13.60
C SER A 91 -0.71 2.46 13.44
N ILE A 92 -0.54 2.97 12.24
CA ILE A 92 0.42 4.01 11.90
C ILE A 92 -0.39 5.28 11.63
N ASN A 93 -0.06 6.35 12.34
CA ASN A 93 -0.80 7.60 12.27
C ASN A 93 0.19 8.76 12.10
N PRO A 94 0.46 9.20 10.87
CA PRO A 94 1.27 10.37 10.62
C PRO A 94 0.51 11.63 11.05
N PHE A 95 1.21 12.58 11.67
CA PHE A 95 0.66 13.87 12.08
C PHE A 95 1.72 14.96 11.94
N ASN A 96 1.33 16.20 12.09
CA ASN A 96 2.25 17.32 12.17
C ASN A 96 1.92 18.21 13.38
N SER A 97 2.68 19.29 13.58
CA SER A 97 2.50 20.20 14.72
C SER A 97 1.13 20.88 14.80
N PHE A 98 0.25 20.70 13.80
CA PHE A 98 -1.13 21.21 13.83
C PHE A 98 -2.12 20.24 14.47
N CYS A 99 -1.67 19.12 15.03
CA CYS A 99 -2.53 18.11 15.65
C CYS A 99 -2.89 18.45 17.10
N ASP A 100 -3.94 19.22 17.32
CA ASP A 100 -4.46 19.60 18.65
C ASP A 100 -4.87 18.40 19.51
N SER A 101 -5.21 17.27 18.91
CA SER A 101 -5.72 16.09 19.64
C SER A 101 -4.64 15.37 20.45
N LEU A 102 -3.38 15.45 20.04
CA LEU A 102 -2.25 14.84 20.78
C LEU A 102 -1.78 15.71 21.93
N GLU A 103 -1.92 17.05 21.84
CA GLU A 103 -1.56 17.97 22.91
C GLU A 103 -2.51 17.89 24.13
N LYS A 104 -3.73 17.44 23.94
CA LYS A 104 -4.75 17.31 25.01
C LYS A 104 -4.71 16.02 25.82
N GLY A 105 -3.67 15.20 25.67
CA GLY A 105 -3.47 14.00 26.48
C GLY A 105 -4.45 12.85 26.17
N SER A 106 -5.24 12.94 25.11
CA SER A 106 -6.03 11.82 24.61
C SER A 106 -5.13 10.86 23.86
N ARG A 107 -4.66 9.82 24.54
CA ARG A 107 -3.87 8.71 23.93
C ARG A 107 -4.78 7.78 23.14
N SER A 108 -5.47 8.31 22.13
CA SER A 108 -6.13 7.46 21.15
C SER A 108 -5.08 6.68 20.36
N SER A 109 -5.29 5.39 20.15
CA SER A 109 -4.40 4.57 19.34
C SER A 109 -4.51 4.88 17.83
N PHE A 110 -5.37 5.81 17.43
CA PHE A 110 -5.56 6.20 16.04
C PHE A 110 -6.01 7.66 15.91
N ILE A 111 -5.75 8.24 14.73
CA ILE A 111 -6.20 9.57 14.30
C ILE A 111 -7.24 9.38 13.20
N LEU A 112 -8.28 10.23 13.21
CA LEU A 112 -9.25 10.32 12.11
C LEU A 112 -8.79 11.40 11.13
N TYR A 113 -8.73 11.04 9.84
CA TYR A 113 -8.30 11.94 8.78
C TYR A 113 -9.41 12.20 7.77
N ASN A 114 -9.61 13.45 7.36
CA ASN A 114 -10.18 13.74 6.06
C ASN A 114 -9.13 13.45 5.00
N TYR A 115 -9.54 12.95 3.83
CA TYR A 115 -8.62 12.52 2.80
C TYR A 115 -9.12 12.82 1.39
N ASP A 116 -8.16 12.95 0.48
CA ASP A 116 -8.38 13.15 -0.96
C ASP A 116 -7.40 12.30 -1.78
N ASN A 117 -7.63 12.26 -3.10
CA ASN A 117 -6.72 11.66 -4.08
C ASN A 117 -6.31 10.21 -3.77
N GLU A 118 -7.22 9.44 -3.19
CA GLU A 118 -6.96 8.03 -2.88
C GLU A 118 -6.77 7.20 -4.14
N LYS A 119 -5.73 6.37 -4.16
CA LYS A 119 -5.46 5.39 -5.20
C LYS A 119 -5.14 4.04 -4.56
N ILE A 120 -5.91 3.02 -4.93
CA ILE A 120 -5.71 1.64 -4.49
C ILE A 120 -5.44 0.76 -5.71
N LYS A 121 -4.30 0.07 -5.68
CA LYS A 121 -3.95 -1.01 -6.60
C LYS A 121 -3.56 -2.24 -5.78
N PRO A 122 -3.59 -3.44 -6.32
CA PRO A 122 -3.20 -4.64 -5.58
C PRO A 122 -1.86 -4.54 -4.85
N TYR A 123 -0.93 -3.82 -5.43
CA TYR A 123 0.47 -3.69 -4.99
C TYR A 123 0.87 -2.28 -4.55
N TYR A 124 -0.06 -1.34 -4.46
CA TYR A 124 0.24 0.07 -4.16
C TYR A 124 -0.97 0.78 -3.58
N TYR A 125 -0.72 1.62 -2.59
CA TYR A 125 -1.70 2.53 -2.03
C TYR A 125 -1.13 3.93 -1.94
N SER A 126 -1.94 4.95 -2.22
CA SER A 126 -1.62 6.32 -1.87
C SER A 126 -2.86 7.11 -1.51
N VAL A 127 -2.69 8.10 -0.64
CA VAL A 127 -3.76 8.99 -0.19
C VAL A 127 -3.16 10.31 0.29
N PHE A 128 -3.90 11.39 0.13
CA PHE A 128 -3.58 12.68 0.70
C PHE A 128 -4.45 12.95 1.93
N LEU A 129 -3.82 13.14 3.09
CA LEU A 129 -4.48 13.46 4.35
C LEU A 129 -4.64 14.98 4.44
N SER A 130 -5.83 15.47 4.09
CA SER A 130 -6.07 16.90 3.86
C SER A 130 -6.03 17.74 5.15
N ASP A 131 -6.37 17.16 6.30
CA ASP A 131 -6.33 17.88 7.59
C ASP A 131 -4.90 18.23 8.02
N TYR A 132 -3.91 17.45 7.56
CA TYR A 132 -2.52 17.54 8.00
C TYR A 132 -1.54 17.86 6.87
N ASP A 133 -2.03 18.00 5.63
CA ASP A 133 -1.19 18.26 4.45
C ASP A 133 -0.08 17.22 4.26
N ILE A 134 -0.45 15.93 4.40
CA ILE A 134 0.46 14.78 4.32
C ILE A 134 0.07 13.87 3.15
N GLU A 135 1.01 13.59 2.26
CA GLU A 135 0.86 12.53 1.26
C GLU A 135 1.42 11.23 1.79
N VAL A 136 0.60 10.19 1.78
CA VAL A 136 0.97 8.84 2.21
C VAL A 136 1.06 7.94 0.99
N LYS A 137 2.15 7.16 0.89
CA LYS A 137 2.32 6.10 -0.11
C LYS A 137 2.72 4.81 0.59
N TYR A 138 2.22 3.69 0.10
CA TYR A 138 2.44 2.38 0.70
C TYR A 138 2.66 1.32 -0.36
N VAL A 139 3.63 0.45 -0.12
CA VAL A 139 3.91 -0.72 -0.97
C VAL A 139 4.17 -1.95 -0.10
N PRO A 140 3.38 -3.02 -0.28
CA PRO A 140 3.59 -4.27 0.44
C PRO A 140 4.66 -5.15 -0.21
N SER A 141 5.25 -6.01 0.62
CA SER A 141 5.90 -7.26 0.23
C SER A 141 5.14 -8.45 0.85
N HIS A 142 5.76 -9.63 1.01
CA HIS A 142 5.06 -10.81 1.57
C HIS A 142 4.84 -10.71 3.08
N GLN A 143 5.86 -10.25 3.83
CA GLN A 143 5.87 -10.15 5.29
C GLN A 143 6.30 -8.77 5.76
N SER A 144 6.50 -7.84 4.84
CA SER A 144 7.08 -6.53 5.09
C SER A 144 6.47 -5.48 4.19
N ALA A 145 6.65 -4.21 4.53
CA ALA A 145 6.21 -3.11 3.68
C ALA A 145 7.03 -1.84 3.88
N LEU A 146 6.82 -0.91 2.96
CA LEU A 146 7.34 0.44 3.01
C LEU A 146 6.19 1.44 2.98
N TYR A 147 6.15 2.34 3.97
CA TYR A 147 5.42 3.60 3.90
C TYR A 147 6.38 4.74 3.56
N GLN A 148 5.98 5.62 2.68
CA GLN A 148 6.60 6.92 2.46
C GLN A 148 5.59 8.00 2.85
N LEU A 149 6.00 8.88 3.74
CA LEU A 149 5.23 9.99 4.28
C LEU A 149 5.86 11.29 3.83
N ASP A 150 5.16 12.07 3.02
CA ASP A 150 5.61 13.38 2.54
C ASP A 150 4.82 14.49 3.26
N PHE A 151 5.48 15.21 4.16
CA PHE A 151 4.90 16.30 4.95
C PHE A 151 5.11 17.64 4.24
N ARG A 152 4.04 18.31 3.86
CA ARG A 152 4.13 19.60 3.18
C ARG A 152 4.28 20.77 4.16
N ALA A 153 3.75 20.62 5.38
CA ALA A 153 3.75 21.67 6.40
C ALA A 153 3.95 21.12 7.82
N GLY A 154 4.36 21.98 8.75
CA GLY A 154 4.55 21.67 10.15
C GLY A 154 5.73 20.73 10.46
N GLN A 155 5.97 20.48 11.73
CA GLN A 155 6.95 19.50 12.19
C GLN A 155 6.37 18.09 12.03
N PRO A 156 7.08 17.17 11.34
CA PRO A 156 6.62 15.81 11.15
C PRO A 156 6.54 15.01 12.44
N GLY A 157 5.51 14.19 12.55
CA GLY A 157 5.32 13.28 13.67
C GLY A 157 4.68 11.97 13.24
N LEU A 158 4.86 10.95 14.05
CA LEU A 158 4.33 9.62 13.86
C LEU A 158 3.84 9.04 15.17
N LEU A 159 2.60 8.55 15.18
CA LEU A 159 2.02 7.83 16.29
C LEU A 159 1.83 6.38 15.85
N ILE A 160 2.42 5.44 16.59
CA ILE A 160 2.27 4.01 16.38
C ILE A 160 1.51 3.43 17.56
N GLY A 161 0.35 2.86 17.31
CA GLY A 161 -0.54 2.33 18.34
C GLY A 161 -0.60 0.81 18.34
N ALA A 162 -0.60 0.21 19.53
CA ALA A 162 -0.97 -1.16 19.79
C ALA A 162 -2.16 -1.20 20.76
N THR A 163 -3.23 -1.92 20.39
CA THR A 163 -4.45 -1.94 21.21
C THR A 163 -4.33 -2.91 22.40
N ASN A 164 -3.74 -4.06 22.19
CA ASN A 164 -3.55 -5.12 23.19
C ASN A 164 -2.15 -5.72 23.00
N GLY A 165 -1.13 -5.01 23.50
CA GLY A 165 0.25 -5.39 23.31
C GLY A 165 1.22 -4.38 23.91
N GLU A 166 2.46 -4.53 23.56
CA GLU A 166 3.57 -3.68 24.03
C GLU A 166 4.40 -3.22 22.86
N LEU A 167 4.82 -1.97 22.90
CA LEU A 167 5.75 -1.37 21.94
C LEU A 167 6.93 -0.78 22.70
N HIS A 168 8.12 -1.00 22.16
CA HIS A 168 9.37 -0.44 22.62
C HIS A 168 9.98 0.42 21.53
N VAL A 169 10.71 1.45 21.93
CA VAL A 169 11.41 2.34 21.02
C VAL A 169 12.90 2.41 21.34
N GLU A 170 13.72 2.21 20.31
CA GLU A 170 15.17 2.39 20.40
C GLU A 170 15.64 3.25 19.22
N LYS A 171 15.95 4.52 19.51
CA LYS A 171 16.31 5.52 18.47
C LYS A 171 15.19 5.68 17.43
N ASN A 172 15.47 5.23 16.20
CA ASN A 172 14.54 5.26 15.07
C ASN A 172 13.82 3.92 14.83
N LYS A 173 13.86 3.00 15.79
CA LYS A 173 13.30 1.67 15.71
C LYS A 173 12.14 1.54 16.68
N VAL A 174 11.05 0.90 16.24
CA VAL A 174 9.92 0.53 17.08
C VAL A 174 9.68 -0.96 16.90
N PHE A 175 9.56 -1.68 18.00
CA PHE A 175 9.35 -3.12 17.98
C PHE A 175 8.47 -3.55 19.13
N GLY A 176 7.83 -4.70 19.00
CA GLY A 176 6.96 -5.24 20.03
C GLY A 176 5.95 -6.21 19.48
N TYR A 177 4.85 -6.38 20.17
CA TYR A 177 3.79 -7.28 19.77
C TYR A 177 2.40 -6.71 20.04
N GLN A 178 1.42 -7.23 19.33
CA GLN A 178 0.01 -7.07 19.62
C GLN A 178 -0.68 -8.43 19.59
N GLN A 179 -1.47 -8.73 20.62
CA GLN A 179 -2.32 -9.91 20.66
C GLN A 179 -3.55 -9.71 19.77
N ILE A 180 -3.92 -10.72 19.01
CA ILE A 180 -5.04 -10.68 18.09
C ILE A 180 -6.09 -11.75 18.44
N GLY A 181 -7.37 -11.37 18.26
CA GLY A 181 -8.49 -12.27 18.54
C GLY A 181 -8.68 -12.60 20.01
N SER A 182 -9.35 -13.72 20.26
CA SER A 182 -9.62 -14.27 21.61
C SER A 182 -8.54 -15.27 22.04
N TYR A 183 -7.54 -15.50 21.18
CA TYR A 183 -6.50 -16.49 21.35
C TYR A 183 -5.20 -15.81 21.79
N GLU A 184 -4.24 -16.58 22.24
CA GLU A 184 -2.90 -16.11 22.62
C GLU A 184 -2.02 -15.72 21.41
N THR A 185 -2.57 -15.74 20.21
CA THR A 185 -1.85 -15.41 18.97
C THR A 185 -1.36 -13.98 19.02
N ARG A 186 -0.06 -13.82 18.79
CA ARG A 186 0.61 -12.53 18.73
C ARG A 186 1.05 -12.23 17.30
N VAL A 187 0.93 -10.96 16.92
CA VAL A 187 1.65 -10.40 15.77
C VAL A 187 2.81 -9.59 16.34
N TYR A 188 4.01 -9.90 15.91
CA TYR A 188 5.21 -9.14 16.24
C TYR A 188 5.49 -8.13 15.12
N LEU A 189 5.95 -6.96 15.53
CA LEU A 189 6.32 -5.85 14.67
C LEU A 189 7.79 -5.51 14.88
N TYR A 190 8.50 -5.25 13.79
CA TYR A 190 9.76 -4.53 13.79
C TYR A 190 9.70 -3.45 12.71
N LEU A 191 9.96 -2.20 13.10
CA LEU A 191 9.79 -1.02 12.26
C LEU A 191 11.00 -0.11 12.41
N GLU A 192 11.47 0.46 11.29
CA GLU A 192 12.54 1.47 11.26
C GLU A 192 12.12 2.66 10.41
N THR A 193 12.46 3.86 10.88
CA THR A 193 12.41 5.09 10.07
C THR A 193 13.81 5.45 9.57
N ASP A 194 13.89 6.04 8.36
CA ASP A 194 15.16 6.50 7.80
C ASP A 194 15.68 7.80 8.45
N VAL A 195 14.79 8.51 9.16
CA VAL A 195 15.11 9.71 9.94
C VAL A 195 15.09 9.36 11.43
N VAL A 196 16.09 9.83 12.17
CA VAL A 196 16.13 9.68 13.63
C VAL A 196 15.22 10.73 14.26
N PRO A 197 14.26 10.35 15.11
CA PRO A 197 13.39 11.32 15.78
C PRO A 197 14.17 12.17 16.79
N LEU A 198 13.73 13.41 16.96
CA LEU A 198 14.25 14.31 18.01
C LEU A 198 13.71 13.95 19.38
N GLN A 199 12.48 13.47 19.42
CA GLN A 199 11.78 13.12 20.65
C GLN A 199 10.96 11.86 20.42
N THR A 200 10.97 10.98 21.42
CA THR A 200 10.15 9.77 21.48
C THR A 200 9.45 9.67 22.83
N GLU A 201 8.20 9.23 22.81
CA GLU A 201 7.45 8.87 24.00
C GLU A 201 7.02 7.41 23.88
N GLU A 202 7.28 6.61 24.90
CA GLU A 202 7.02 5.16 24.94
C GLU A 202 5.80 4.85 25.82
N GLY A 203 5.03 3.85 25.40
CA GLY A 203 3.87 3.33 26.09
C GLY A 203 3.12 2.34 25.20
N ASN A 204 1.82 2.10 25.44
CA ASN A 204 0.97 1.34 24.50
C ASN A 204 0.88 2.02 23.12
N THR A 205 1.29 3.27 23.09
CA THR A 205 1.40 4.09 21.90
C THR A 205 2.76 4.76 21.92
N VAL A 206 3.51 4.60 20.83
CA VAL A 206 4.79 5.29 20.62
C VAL A 206 4.53 6.55 19.82
N VAL A 207 5.03 7.69 20.30
CA VAL A 207 5.00 8.97 19.59
C VAL A 207 6.42 9.35 19.23
N MET A 208 6.65 9.66 17.96
CA MET A 208 7.93 10.12 17.42
C MET A 208 7.74 11.49 16.80
N LYS A 209 8.61 12.46 17.14
CA LYS A 209 8.68 13.79 16.49
C LYS A 209 10.00 13.91 15.78
N PHE A 210 9.97 14.34 14.54
CA PHE A 210 11.14 14.44 13.67
C PHE A 210 11.60 15.88 13.47
N PRO A 211 12.83 16.09 12.95
CA PRO A 211 13.28 17.43 12.59
C PRO A 211 12.32 18.07 11.57
N GLU A 212 12.06 19.36 11.74
CA GLU A 212 11.10 20.08 10.89
C GLU A 212 11.53 20.14 9.40
N ASN A 213 12.82 20.04 9.13
CA ASN A 213 13.36 20.06 7.77
C ASN A 213 13.24 18.72 7.05
N ASP A 214 13.01 17.62 7.76
CA ASP A 214 12.88 16.27 7.19
C ASP A 214 11.46 16.01 6.70
N LYS A 215 11.11 16.65 5.60
CA LYS A 215 9.75 16.61 5.03
C LYS A 215 9.34 15.25 4.45
N ARG A 216 10.29 14.34 4.26
CA ARG A 216 10.02 12.97 3.82
C ARG A 216 10.55 11.98 4.82
N ILE A 217 9.68 11.07 5.26
CA ILE A 217 10.04 9.99 6.17
C ILE A 217 9.64 8.67 5.52
N ASN A 218 10.62 7.79 5.33
CA ASN A 218 10.36 6.42 4.90
C ASN A 218 10.37 5.51 6.13
N LEU A 219 9.35 4.69 6.22
CA LEU A 219 9.09 3.79 7.32
C LEU A 219 9.02 2.38 6.76
N ARG A 220 10.00 1.55 7.11
CA ARG A 220 10.05 0.14 6.73
C ARG A 220 9.67 -0.71 7.90
N TYR A 221 8.91 -1.74 7.67
CA TYR A 221 8.55 -2.67 8.73
C TYR A 221 8.42 -4.10 8.22
N GLY A 222 8.62 -5.03 9.13
CA GLY A 222 8.28 -6.43 8.97
C GLY A 222 7.36 -6.89 10.09
N ILE A 223 6.57 -7.91 9.78
CA ILE A 223 5.71 -8.61 10.72
C ILE A 223 6.13 -10.06 10.83
N SER A 224 5.79 -10.68 11.96
CA SER A 224 5.96 -12.11 12.19
C SER A 224 4.91 -12.62 13.17
N PHE A 225 4.56 -13.88 13.05
CA PHE A 225 3.81 -14.60 14.09
C PHE A 225 4.73 -15.37 15.05
N ILE A 226 6.04 -15.36 14.82
CA ILE A 226 7.03 -16.11 15.58
C ILE A 226 7.71 -15.23 16.64
N SER A 227 8.34 -14.13 16.22
CA SER A 227 9.09 -13.23 17.10
C SER A 227 9.41 -11.87 16.47
N VAL A 228 9.86 -10.92 17.29
CA VAL A 228 10.41 -9.63 16.85
C VAL A 228 11.65 -9.83 15.97
N ASP A 229 12.53 -10.75 16.33
CA ASP A 229 13.74 -11.04 15.54
C ASP A 229 13.38 -11.59 14.14
N GLN A 230 12.33 -12.40 14.05
CA GLN A 230 11.85 -12.89 12.77
C GLN A 230 11.21 -11.76 11.96
N ALA A 231 10.43 -10.87 12.58
CA ALA A 231 9.87 -9.68 11.92
C ALA A 231 10.99 -8.80 11.34
N LYS A 232 12.08 -8.62 12.09
CA LYS A 232 13.28 -7.91 11.62
C LYS A 232 13.92 -8.58 10.41
N LYS A 233 14.14 -9.89 10.46
CA LYS A 233 14.70 -10.66 9.31
C LYS A 233 13.80 -10.53 8.07
N ASN A 234 12.49 -10.60 8.25
CA ASN A 234 11.52 -10.44 7.16
C ASN A 234 11.66 -9.05 6.52
N MET A 235 11.76 -7.98 7.32
CA MET A 235 11.97 -6.61 6.83
C MET A 235 13.30 -6.49 6.08
N GLU A 236 14.39 -6.97 6.68
CA GLU A 236 15.74 -6.90 6.08
C GLU A 236 15.80 -7.62 4.74
N ARG A 237 15.20 -8.80 4.63
CA ARG A 237 15.16 -9.60 3.41
C ARG A 237 14.35 -8.94 2.30
N GLU A 238 13.21 -8.35 2.62
CA GLU A 238 12.21 -7.99 1.62
C GLU A 238 12.29 -6.52 1.19
N VAL A 239 12.51 -5.59 2.13
CA VAL A 239 12.38 -4.15 1.85
C VAL A 239 13.61 -3.32 2.20
N ALA A 240 14.60 -3.86 2.93
CA ALA A 240 15.81 -3.11 3.23
C ALA A 240 16.57 -2.72 1.96
N GLY A 241 17.04 -1.47 1.90
CA GLY A 241 17.80 -0.94 0.76
C GLY A 241 17.00 -0.73 -0.53
N LYS A 242 15.70 -0.99 -0.53
CA LYS A 242 14.81 -0.78 -1.68
C LYS A 242 14.02 0.52 -1.51
N ASP A 243 13.79 1.21 -2.61
CA ASP A 243 12.92 2.38 -2.67
C ASP A 243 11.48 2.03 -3.06
N LEU A 244 10.59 3.01 -2.94
CA LEU A 244 9.17 2.87 -3.24
C LEU A 244 8.93 2.43 -4.69
N GLU A 245 9.68 2.99 -5.65
CA GLU A 245 9.52 2.70 -7.06
C GLU A 245 9.91 1.26 -7.39
N THR A 246 11.03 0.80 -6.88
CA THR A 246 11.51 -0.58 -7.05
C THR A 246 10.52 -1.58 -6.47
N LEU A 247 10.01 -1.34 -5.26
CA LEU A 247 9.00 -2.20 -4.64
C LEU A 247 7.68 -2.19 -5.42
N THR A 248 7.24 -1.02 -5.88
CA THR A 248 6.02 -0.89 -6.71
C THR A 248 6.13 -1.68 -8.01
N ARG A 249 7.27 -1.57 -8.70
CA ARG A 249 7.53 -2.31 -9.94
C ARG A 249 7.58 -3.83 -9.68
N THR A 250 8.24 -4.25 -8.60
CA THR A 250 8.30 -5.66 -8.19
C THR A 250 6.91 -6.20 -7.90
N GLY A 251 6.11 -5.51 -7.10
CA GLY A 251 4.74 -5.92 -6.77
C GLY A 251 3.84 -6.01 -8.02
N ARG A 252 3.98 -5.07 -8.95
CA ARG A 252 3.28 -5.10 -10.23
C ARG A 252 3.66 -6.33 -11.07
N THR A 253 4.95 -6.67 -11.11
CA THR A 253 5.44 -7.86 -11.83
C THR A 253 4.89 -9.13 -11.21
N ILE A 254 4.99 -9.30 -9.90
CA ILE A 254 4.46 -10.46 -9.16
C ILE A 254 2.96 -10.67 -9.45
N TRP A 255 2.17 -9.58 -9.44
CA TRP A 255 0.75 -9.67 -9.76
C TRP A 255 0.48 -10.02 -11.21
N ASN A 256 1.25 -9.48 -12.17
CA ASN A 256 1.10 -9.84 -13.57
C ASN A 256 1.44 -11.31 -13.82
N ASP A 257 2.47 -11.84 -13.16
CA ASP A 257 2.85 -13.25 -13.25
C ASP A 257 1.74 -14.16 -12.66
N ALA A 258 1.15 -13.77 -11.53
CA ALA A 258 0.07 -14.52 -10.90
C ALA A 258 -1.21 -14.52 -11.74
N LEU A 259 -1.68 -13.33 -12.14
CA LEU A 259 -2.92 -13.16 -12.90
C LEU A 259 -2.78 -13.61 -14.36
N GLY A 260 -1.58 -13.46 -14.94
CA GLY A 260 -1.27 -13.83 -16.32
C GLY A 260 -1.25 -15.33 -16.59
N LYS A 261 -1.32 -16.18 -15.55
CA LYS A 261 -1.50 -17.64 -15.70
C LYS A 261 -2.78 -17.99 -16.43
N ILE A 262 -3.80 -17.10 -16.37
CA ILE A 262 -5.06 -17.25 -17.09
C ILE A 262 -5.23 -16.02 -17.99
N GLN A 263 -5.16 -16.23 -19.31
CA GLN A 263 -5.32 -15.17 -20.28
C GLN A 263 -6.75 -15.18 -20.86
N VAL A 264 -7.46 -14.08 -20.66
CA VAL A 264 -8.81 -13.90 -21.20
C VAL A 264 -8.75 -13.10 -22.50
N LYS A 265 -9.29 -13.67 -23.57
CA LYS A 265 -9.45 -13.02 -24.86
C LYS A 265 -10.86 -12.46 -25.01
N GLY A 266 -11.00 -11.32 -25.62
CA GLY A 266 -12.28 -10.64 -25.87
C GLY A 266 -12.13 -9.13 -25.93
N ASN A 267 -13.16 -8.45 -26.41
CA ASN A 267 -13.16 -7.01 -26.61
C ASN A 267 -13.91 -6.24 -25.49
N CYS A 268 -14.52 -6.96 -24.54
CA CYS A 268 -15.27 -6.34 -23.45
C CYS A 268 -14.34 -6.07 -22.26
N GLU A 269 -14.01 -4.80 -22.04
CA GLU A 269 -13.15 -4.34 -20.94
C GLU A 269 -13.77 -4.63 -19.57
N ASP A 270 -15.08 -4.44 -19.42
CA ASP A 270 -15.80 -4.71 -18.17
C ASP A 270 -15.72 -6.19 -17.79
N SER A 271 -15.88 -7.09 -18.76
CA SER A 271 -15.75 -8.53 -18.52
C SER A 271 -14.35 -8.92 -18.06
N LYS A 272 -13.31 -8.31 -18.63
CA LYS A 272 -11.92 -8.50 -18.17
C LYS A 272 -11.72 -7.96 -16.76
N THR A 273 -12.27 -6.78 -16.48
CA THR A 273 -12.20 -6.15 -15.15
C THR A 273 -12.88 -7.05 -14.10
N ILE A 274 -14.07 -7.58 -14.39
CA ILE A 274 -14.76 -8.52 -13.51
C ILE A 274 -13.92 -9.78 -13.30
N PHE A 275 -13.40 -10.37 -14.38
CA PHE A 275 -12.62 -11.60 -14.32
C PHE A 275 -11.34 -11.42 -13.49
N TYR A 276 -10.49 -10.43 -13.84
CA TYR A 276 -9.21 -10.24 -13.16
C TYR A 276 -9.38 -9.74 -11.72
N THR A 277 -10.43 -8.97 -11.43
CA THR A 277 -10.74 -8.58 -10.05
C THR A 277 -11.19 -9.79 -9.22
N SER A 278 -12.03 -10.66 -9.78
CA SER A 278 -12.43 -11.89 -9.10
C SER A 278 -11.24 -12.82 -8.87
N LEU A 279 -10.38 -12.99 -9.87
CA LEU A 279 -9.16 -13.78 -9.75
C LEU A 279 -8.21 -13.20 -8.68
N TYR A 280 -7.99 -11.86 -8.67
CA TYR A 280 -7.24 -11.19 -7.61
C TYR A 280 -7.78 -11.51 -6.22
N ARG A 281 -9.11 -11.52 -6.02
CA ARG A 281 -9.75 -11.84 -4.74
C ARG A 281 -9.46 -13.27 -4.27
N THR A 282 -9.26 -14.22 -5.18
CA THR A 282 -8.91 -15.61 -4.78
C THR A 282 -7.53 -15.70 -4.15
N TYR A 283 -6.61 -14.79 -4.47
CA TYR A 283 -5.26 -14.75 -3.90
C TYR A 283 -5.17 -14.10 -2.51
N GLU A 284 -6.27 -13.58 -1.98
CA GLU A 284 -6.33 -13.14 -0.57
C GLU A 284 -6.29 -14.33 0.40
N ARG A 285 -6.66 -15.52 -0.05
CA ARG A 285 -6.69 -16.79 0.66
C ARG A 285 -6.18 -17.88 -0.30
N MET A 286 -5.45 -18.85 0.12
CA MET A 286 -4.86 -19.09 1.44
C MET A 286 -3.63 -18.22 1.64
N VAL A 287 -3.32 -17.89 2.89
CA VAL A 287 -2.15 -17.10 3.26
C VAL A 287 -0.98 -18.04 3.53
N CYS A 288 0.18 -17.74 2.95
CA CYS A 288 1.44 -18.40 3.30
C CYS A 288 1.93 -17.86 4.64
N LEU A 289 1.98 -18.73 5.64
CA LEU A 289 2.43 -18.40 7.00
C LEU A 289 3.88 -18.83 7.27
N SER A 290 4.56 -19.42 6.29
CA SER A 290 5.94 -19.86 6.43
C SER A 290 6.89 -18.67 6.56
N GLU A 291 7.75 -18.73 7.56
CA GLU A 291 8.79 -17.75 7.90
C GLU A 291 10.12 -18.49 8.05
N ASP A 292 10.92 -18.49 6.98
CA ASP A 292 12.23 -19.16 6.92
C ASP A 292 12.18 -20.67 7.27
N GLY A 293 11.15 -21.38 6.77
CA GLY A 293 10.96 -22.82 7.01
C GLY A 293 10.30 -23.15 8.36
N GLN A 294 9.71 -22.14 9.01
CA GLN A 294 8.94 -22.29 10.23
C GLN A 294 7.59 -21.60 10.10
N TYR A 295 6.61 -22.01 10.88
CA TYR A 295 5.34 -21.31 11.01
C TYR A 295 4.77 -21.42 12.42
N TYR A 296 4.04 -20.40 12.84
CA TYR A 296 3.27 -20.41 14.08
C TYR A 296 1.88 -21.03 13.84
N SER A 297 1.52 -21.99 14.68
CA SER A 297 0.20 -22.63 14.69
C SER A 297 -0.66 -22.07 15.82
N ALA A 298 -1.76 -21.41 15.48
CA ALA A 298 -2.74 -20.95 16.45
C ALA A 298 -3.59 -22.07 17.05
N PHE A 299 -3.44 -23.32 16.57
CA PHE A 299 -4.14 -24.50 17.09
C PHE A 299 -3.55 -24.97 18.41
N ASP A 300 -2.24 -24.96 18.53
CA ASP A 300 -1.50 -25.42 19.73
C ASP A 300 -0.58 -24.35 20.32
N ASN A 301 -0.60 -23.14 19.76
CA ASN A 301 0.24 -21.99 20.16
C ASN A 301 1.74 -22.27 20.09
N GLN A 302 2.18 -23.08 19.12
CA GLN A 302 3.58 -23.45 18.96
C GLN A 302 4.14 -23.09 17.59
N VAL A 303 5.45 -23.00 17.52
CA VAL A 303 6.20 -22.85 16.26
C VAL A 303 6.61 -24.24 15.75
N HIS A 304 6.26 -24.53 14.52
CA HIS A 304 6.58 -25.78 13.84
C HIS A 304 7.55 -25.57 12.69
N GLN A 305 8.20 -26.66 12.28
CA GLN A 305 8.94 -26.68 11.01
C GLN A 305 7.96 -26.91 9.86
N ASP A 306 8.22 -26.23 8.72
CA ASP A 306 7.42 -26.29 7.51
C ASP A 306 7.81 -27.47 6.63
#